data_b1228a523fee01ee46b6cc2b032caa32
#
_entry.id   b1228a523fee01ee46b6cc2b032caa32
#
_cell.length_a   1.000
_cell.length_b   1.000
_cell.length_c   1.000
_cell.angle_alpha   90.00
_cell.angle_beta   90.00
_cell.angle_gamma   90.00
#
_symmetry.space_group_name_H-M   'P 1'
#
loop_
_entity.id
_entity.type
_entity.pdbx_description
1 polymer ?
#
loop_
_entity_poly.entity_id
_entity_poly.type
_entity_poly.pdbx_seq_one_letter_code
_entity_poly.pdbx_strand_id
1 'polypeptide(L)'
;MGDILGLVAKRLGLGLVILLIISVIIFFMVELLPGDIAQAVLGQGATPENLAALRREMGLDQPAIVRYLTWLKGAVMLDFGNSIVTGASVSQTIGTRFANTLFLAAYAAAIAVPVSIILGVLVALARNSIFDRVANVVTLTSISSPEFFLGYILILYLAVKTGMFPAIASLREGMDFGELLYRTFLPALTLVLVVTAHMMRMTRATIINLLASPYIEMARLKGTPPWKVIVKHALPNAWAPIINVVALNLAYLITGVVLVEVVFVYPGIGQALVDAVSKRDFPVVQAACLIFAATFILLNLAADVGAILTNPRLRHPK
;
A
#
# COMPACT_ATOMS: atom_id res chain seq x y z
N MET A 1 5.34 -28.01 -13.83
CA MET A 1 5.68 -27.53 -12.48
C MET A 1 7.05 -26.85 -12.46
N GLY A 2 8.07 -27.36 -13.17
CA GLY A 2 9.42 -26.73 -13.22
C GLY A 2 9.42 -25.30 -13.72
N ASP A 3 8.65 -24.97 -14.74
CA ASP A 3 8.62 -23.64 -15.34
C ASP A 3 8.03 -22.56 -14.39
N ILE A 4 7.02 -22.91 -13.58
CA ILE A 4 6.44 -21.99 -12.61
C ILE A 4 7.43 -21.71 -11.47
N LEU A 5 8.09 -22.75 -10.97
CA LEU A 5 9.11 -22.62 -9.91
C LEU A 5 10.30 -21.76 -10.38
N GLY A 6 10.76 -21.96 -11.62
CA GLY A 6 11.80 -21.15 -12.23
C GLY A 6 11.40 -19.68 -12.38
N LEU A 7 10.15 -19.41 -12.75
CA LEU A 7 9.62 -18.07 -12.92
C LEU A 7 9.46 -17.35 -11.56
N VAL A 8 8.98 -18.06 -10.55
CA VAL A 8 8.88 -17.54 -9.17
C VAL A 8 10.27 -17.25 -8.61
N ALA A 9 11.24 -18.18 -8.79
CA ALA A 9 12.62 -17.98 -8.34
C ALA A 9 13.28 -16.77 -9.03
N LYS A 10 13.06 -16.60 -10.34
CA LYS A 10 13.56 -15.43 -11.09
C LYS A 10 12.96 -14.12 -10.57
N ARG A 11 11.65 -14.10 -10.28
CA ARG A 11 10.96 -12.93 -9.72
C ARG A 11 11.44 -12.62 -8.30
N LEU A 12 11.60 -13.62 -7.46
CA LEU A 12 12.20 -13.48 -6.12
C LEU A 12 13.63 -12.92 -6.21
N GLY A 13 14.45 -13.46 -7.09
CA GLY A 13 15.82 -12.97 -7.29
C GLY A 13 15.85 -11.51 -7.73
N LEU A 14 15.00 -11.13 -8.68
CA LEU A 14 14.85 -9.71 -9.10
C LEU A 14 14.37 -8.85 -7.96
N GLY A 15 13.40 -9.31 -7.18
CA GLY A 15 12.88 -8.58 -6.00
C GLY A 15 13.97 -8.33 -4.96
N LEU A 16 14.80 -9.34 -4.68
CA LEU A 16 15.95 -9.20 -3.76
C LEU A 16 16.99 -8.20 -4.29
N VAL A 17 17.29 -8.23 -5.58
CA VAL A 17 18.22 -7.26 -6.20
C VAL A 17 17.65 -5.84 -6.09
N ILE A 18 16.36 -5.65 -6.38
CA ILE A 18 15.70 -4.35 -6.25
C ILE A 18 15.73 -3.89 -4.79
N LEU A 19 15.43 -4.77 -3.84
CA LEU A 19 15.47 -4.44 -2.41
C LEU A 19 16.87 -4.05 -1.95
N LEU A 20 17.90 -4.73 -2.44
CA LEU A 20 19.29 -4.38 -2.17
C LEU A 20 19.62 -2.98 -2.73
N ILE A 21 19.25 -2.69 -3.97
CA ILE A 21 19.45 -1.37 -4.58
C ILE A 21 18.74 -0.29 -3.75
N ILE A 22 17.49 -0.52 -3.37
CA ILE A 22 16.71 0.41 -2.55
C ILE A 22 17.38 0.60 -1.18
N SER A 23 17.90 -0.47 -0.56
CA SER A 23 18.60 -0.37 0.72
C SER A 23 19.85 0.51 0.64
N VAL A 24 20.63 0.41 -0.45
CA VAL A 24 21.77 1.29 -0.73
C VAL A 24 21.29 2.74 -0.86
N ILE A 25 20.25 2.97 -1.66
CA ILE A 25 19.71 4.32 -1.87
C ILE A 25 19.23 4.92 -0.55
N ILE A 26 18.43 4.20 0.24
CA ILE A 26 17.91 4.67 1.53
C ILE A 26 19.06 5.04 2.47
N PHE A 27 20.06 4.17 2.60
CA PHE A 27 21.18 4.40 3.49
C PHE A 27 21.97 5.64 3.07
N PHE A 28 22.37 5.73 1.80
CA PHE A 28 23.19 6.85 1.33
C PHE A 28 22.39 8.15 1.21
N MET A 29 21.09 8.13 0.95
CA MET A 29 20.26 9.35 1.02
C MET A 29 20.27 9.96 2.41
N VAL A 30 20.17 9.13 3.45
CA VAL A 30 20.26 9.60 4.83
C VAL A 30 21.67 10.15 5.15
N GLU A 31 22.70 9.47 4.66
CA GLU A 31 24.10 9.87 4.84
C GLU A 31 24.44 11.21 4.18
N LEU A 32 23.81 11.49 3.03
CA LEU A 32 24.04 12.72 2.25
C LEU A 32 23.21 13.93 2.74
N LEU A 33 22.34 13.73 3.74
CA LEU A 33 21.57 14.84 4.29
C LEU A 33 22.51 15.89 4.92
N PRO A 34 22.32 17.18 4.64
CA PRO A 34 23.16 18.24 5.18
C PRO A 34 22.98 18.34 6.71
N GLY A 35 24.10 18.38 7.42
CA GLY A 35 24.16 18.50 8.88
C GLY A 35 24.77 17.27 9.54
N ASP A 36 25.30 17.50 10.75
CA ASP A 36 25.84 16.44 11.60
C ASP A 36 24.68 15.79 12.40
N ILE A 37 24.52 14.49 12.26
CA ILE A 37 23.50 13.72 12.98
C ILE A 37 23.67 13.89 14.49
N ALA A 38 24.91 13.80 15.01
CA ALA A 38 25.20 13.96 16.43
C ALA A 38 24.88 15.37 16.92
N GLN A 39 25.13 16.38 16.07
CA GLN A 39 24.81 17.78 16.40
C GLN A 39 23.30 18.01 16.38
N ALA A 40 22.57 17.39 15.45
CA ALA A 40 21.11 17.49 15.39
C ALA A 40 20.42 16.84 16.60
N VAL A 41 20.98 15.77 17.13
CA VAL A 41 20.49 15.07 18.35
C VAL A 41 20.76 15.88 19.61
N LEU A 42 21.98 16.40 19.77
CA LEU A 42 22.37 17.17 20.96
C LEU A 42 21.81 18.61 20.99
N GLY A 43 21.43 19.13 19.83
CA GLY A 43 20.85 20.46 19.70
C GLY A 43 21.72 21.54 20.34
N GLN A 44 21.12 22.33 21.23
CA GLN A 44 21.84 23.40 21.96
C GLN A 44 22.83 22.88 23.02
N GLY A 45 22.74 21.60 23.41
CA GLY A 45 23.67 20.95 24.36
C GLY A 45 24.92 20.38 23.71
N ALA A 46 25.18 20.65 22.43
CA ALA A 46 26.31 20.15 21.67
C ALA A 46 27.61 20.79 22.09
N THR A 47 28.33 20.17 23.05
CA THR A 47 29.73 20.48 23.33
C THR A 47 30.64 19.61 22.46
N PRO A 48 31.90 20.07 22.17
CA PRO A 48 32.83 19.26 21.38
C PRO A 48 33.07 17.84 21.96
N GLU A 49 33.04 17.72 23.28
CA GLU A 49 33.23 16.45 24.00
C GLU A 49 32.05 15.53 23.84
N ASN A 50 30.80 16.03 24.03
CA ASN A 50 29.57 15.26 23.87
C ASN A 50 29.36 14.85 22.42
N LEU A 51 29.70 15.72 21.47
CA LEU A 51 29.66 15.42 20.04
C LEU A 51 30.59 14.26 19.66
N ALA A 52 31.86 14.31 20.17
CA ALA A 52 32.82 13.26 19.90
C ALA A 52 32.44 11.93 20.57
N ALA A 53 31.83 11.96 21.75
CA ALA A 53 31.32 10.78 22.43
C ALA A 53 30.14 10.16 21.65
N LEU A 54 29.14 10.96 21.27
CA LEU A 54 27.97 10.50 20.54
C LEU A 54 28.32 9.98 19.14
N ARG A 55 29.25 10.62 18.41
CA ARG A 55 29.73 10.12 17.11
C ARG A 55 30.35 8.73 17.22
N ARG A 56 31.17 8.49 18.30
CA ARG A 56 31.75 7.16 18.55
C ARG A 56 30.69 6.15 18.92
N GLU A 57 29.73 6.48 19.74
CA GLU A 57 28.63 5.61 20.15
C GLU A 57 27.77 5.23 18.97
N MET A 58 27.46 6.17 18.07
CA MET A 58 26.71 5.94 16.84
C MET A 58 27.55 5.33 15.72
N GLY A 59 28.86 5.11 15.91
CA GLY A 59 29.77 4.57 14.92
C GLY A 59 29.96 5.48 13.69
N LEU A 60 29.68 6.77 13.80
CA LEU A 60 29.77 7.72 12.68
C LEU A 60 31.22 7.95 12.23
N ASP A 61 32.19 7.59 13.04
CA ASP A 61 33.63 7.63 12.71
C ASP A 61 34.07 6.51 11.77
N GLN A 62 33.23 5.51 11.57
CA GLN A 62 33.53 4.39 10.67
C GLN A 62 33.24 4.75 9.19
N PRO A 63 33.97 4.14 8.23
CA PRO A 63 33.65 4.31 6.82
C PRO A 63 32.20 3.98 6.50
N ALA A 64 31.55 4.77 5.64
CA ALA A 64 30.13 4.63 5.30
C ALA A 64 29.75 3.20 4.84
N ILE A 65 30.66 2.54 4.11
CA ILE A 65 30.43 1.17 3.64
C ILE A 65 30.36 0.15 4.81
N VAL A 66 31.17 0.33 5.85
CA VAL A 66 31.13 -0.53 7.03
C VAL A 66 29.82 -0.33 7.79
N ARG A 67 29.39 0.93 7.95
CA ARG A 67 28.11 1.27 8.58
C ARG A 67 26.94 0.69 7.78
N TYR A 68 26.99 0.79 6.44
CA TYR A 68 25.97 0.19 5.58
C TYR A 68 25.88 -1.34 5.77
N LEU A 69 27.00 -2.05 5.75
CA LEU A 69 27.01 -3.49 5.92
C LEU A 69 26.53 -3.93 7.32
N THR A 70 26.87 -3.18 8.35
CA THR A 70 26.40 -3.42 9.72
C THR A 70 24.88 -3.19 9.82
N TRP A 71 24.39 -2.08 9.25
CA TRP A 71 22.96 -1.78 9.18
C TRP A 71 22.19 -2.84 8.36
N LEU A 72 22.71 -3.23 7.19
CA LEU A 72 22.09 -4.24 6.34
C LEU A 72 22.00 -5.59 7.04
N LYS A 73 23.06 -5.98 7.77
CA LYS A 73 23.05 -7.20 8.59
C LYS A 73 21.97 -7.12 9.67
N GLY A 74 21.86 -6.00 10.38
CA GLY A 74 20.78 -5.77 11.34
C GLY A 74 19.41 -5.86 10.68
N ALA A 75 19.21 -5.19 9.54
CA ALA A 75 17.94 -5.20 8.81
C ALA A 75 17.49 -6.61 8.38
N VAL A 76 18.43 -7.46 7.94
CA VAL A 76 18.16 -8.89 7.62
C VAL A 76 17.74 -9.67 8.86
N MET A 77 18.26 -9.31 10.04
CA MET A 77 17.89 -9.94 11.31
C MET A 77 16.64 -9.27 11.96
N LEU A 78 16.01 -8.32 11.28
CA LEU A 78 14.90 -7.50 11.78
C LEU A 78 15.27 -6.66 13.01
N ASP A 79 16.56 -6.37 13.20
CA ASP A 79 17.08 -5.46 14.20
C ASP A 79 17.49 -4.14 13.54
N PHE A 80 16.64 -3.14 13.70
CA PHE A 80 16.85 -1.79 13.16
C PHE A 80 17.48 -0.82 14.17
N GLY A 81 17.95 -1.34 15.31
CA GLY A 81 18.51 -0.54 16.39
C GLY A 81 17.48 0.27 17.17
N ASN A 82 17.93 1.39 17.74
CA ASN A 82 17.09 2.25 18.56
C ASN A 82 16.83 3.61 17.88
N SER A 83 15.65 4.17 18.14
CA SER A 83 15.31 5.54 17.77
C SER A 83 16.26 6.52 18.41
N ILE A 84 16.80 7.44 17.64
CA ILE A 84 17.71 8.48 18.14
C ILE A 84 16.95 9.49 19.02
N VAL A 85 15.66 9.68 18.73
CA VAL A 85 14.81 10.68 19.40
C VAL A 85 14.21 10.14 20.69
N THR A 86 13.77 8.89 20.70
CA THR A 86 13.03 8.30 21.84
C THR A 86 13.84 7.29 22.63
N GLY A 87 14.96 6.77 22.10
CA GLY A 87 15.72 5.67 22.67
C GLY A 87 15.02 4.29 22.58
N ALA A 88 13.78 4.25 22.09
CA ALA A 88 13.00 3.01 22.00
C ALA A 88 13.46 2.12 20.85
N SER A 89 13.25 0.80 20.97
CA SER A 89 13.53 -0.15 19.88
C SER A 89 12.72 0.19 18.63
N VAL A 90 13.41 0.42 17.52
CA VAL A 90 12.79 0.68 16.21
C VAL A 90 11.99 -0.51 15.74
N SER A 91 12.54 -1.71 15.90
CA SER A 91 11.89 -2.95 15.47
C SER A 91 10.54 -3.17 16.14
N GLN A 92 10.45 -2.91 17.45
CA GLN A 92 9.20 -3.04 18.20
C GLN A 92 8.18 -1.96 17.80
N THR A 93 8.64 -0.70 17.72
CA THR A 93 7.77 0.44 17.35
C THR A 93 7.20 0.26 15.94
N ILE A 94 8.07 -0.07 14.98
CA ILE A 94 7.68 -0.27 13.58
C ILE A 94 6.80 -1.51 13.43
N GLY A 95 7.08 -2.59 14.15
CA GLY A 95 6.24 -3.81 14.12
C GLY A 95 4.78 -3.52 14.47
N THR A 96 4.54 -2.81 15.58
CA THR A 96 3.18 -2.40 15.99
C THR A 96 2.53 -1.48 14.96
N ARG A 97 3.26 -0.47 14.49
CA ARG A 97 2.78 0.48 13.50
C ARG A 97 2.46 -0.18 12.15
N PHE A 98 3.30 -1.11 11.73
CA PHE A 98 3.07 -1.89 10.50
C PHE A 98 1.83 -2.78 10.61
N ALA A 99 1.61 -3.43 11.74
CA ALA A 99 0.39 -4.21 11.98
C ALA A 99 -0.88 -3.34 11.86
N ASN A 100 -0.85 -2.12 12.39
CA ASN A 100 -1.94 -1.16 12.25
C ASN A 100 -2.17 -0.79 10.77
N THR A 101 -1.11 -0.48 10.02
CA THR A 101 -1.20 -0.19 8.58
C THR A 101 -1.81 -1.36 7.81
N LEU A 102 -1.36 -2.59 8.08
CA LEU A 102 -1.93 -3.78 7.45
C LEU A 102 -3.40 -3.97 7.80
N PHE A 103 -3.80 -3.71 9.05
CA PHE A 103 -5.21 -3.75 9.45
C PHE A 103 -6.04 -2.75 8.65
N LEU A 104 -5.60 -1.48 8.55
CA LEU A 104 -6.30 -0.46 7.81
C LEU A 104 -6.42 -0.79 6.32
N ALA A 105 -5.33 -1.27 5.72
CA ALA A 105 -5.30 -1.70 4.33
C ALA A 105 -6.23 -2.92 4.08
N ALA A 106 -6.22 -3.90 4.98
CA ALA A 106 -7.10 -5.06 4.90
C ALA A 106 -8.58 -4.67 5.06
N TYR A 107 -8.90 -3.77 5.99
CA TYR A 107 -10.25 -3.27 6.19
C TYR A 107 -10.75 -2.52 4.93
N ALA A 108 -9.95 -1.61 4.38
CA ALA A 108 -10.29 -0.93 3.14
C ALA A 108 -10.45 -1.92 1.97
N ALA A 109 -9.55 -2.89 1.83
CA ALA A 109 -9.59 -3.91 0.79
C ALA A 109 -10.83 -4.80 0.88
N ALA A 110 -11.23 -5.21 2.09
CA ALA A 110 -12.42 -6.04 2.33
C ALA A 110 -13.71 -5.38 1.83
N ILE A 111 -13.76 -4.04 1.80
CA ILE A 111 -14.89 -3.28 1.26
C ILE A 111 -14.67 -2.95 -0.22
N ALA A 112 -13.51 -2.39 -0.57
CA ALA A 112 -13.23 -1.88 -1.90
C ALA A 112 -13.26 -2.96 -2.98
N VAL A 113 -12.70 -4.15 -2.70
CA VAL A 113 -12.61 -5.23 -3.69
C VAL A 113 -14.00 -5.70 -4.13
N PRO A 114 -14.91 -6.16 -3.25
CA PRO A 114 -16.23 -6.61 -3.69
C PRO A 114 -17.05 -5.47 -4.29
N VAL A 115 -17.02 -4.27 -3.69
CA VAL A 115 -17.79 -3.12 -4.21
C VAL A 115 -17.33 -2.75 -5.62
N SER A 116 -16.03 -2.67 -5.88
CA SER A 116 -15.50 -2.30 -7.18
C SER A 116 -15.79 -3.33 -8.27
N ILE A 117 -15.71 -4.62 -7.94
CA ILE A 117 -16.03 -5.70 -8.88
C ILE A 117 -17.52 -5.66 -9.23
N ILE A 118 -18.39 -5.59 -8.22
CA ILE A 118 -19.85 -5.53 -8.43
C ILE A 118 -20.21 -4.31 -9.27
N LEU A 119 -19.73 -3.12 -8.88
CA LEU A 119 -19.99 -1.89 -9.63
C LEU A 119 -19.42 -1.95 -11.04
N GLY A 120 -18.21 -2.45 -11.22
CA GLY A 120 -17.58 -2.59 -12.54
C GLY A 120 -18.36 -3.49 -13.48
N VAL A 121 -18.89 -4.61 -12.98
CA VAL A 121 -19.76 -5.51 -13.74
C VAL A 121 -21.09 -4.83 -14.05
N LEU A 122 -21.76 -4.21 -13.07
CA LEU A 122 -23.05 -3.54 -13.27
C LEU A 122 -22.95 -2.39 -14.29
N VAL A 123 -21.90 -1.60 -14.21
CA VAL A 123 -21.64 -0.48 -15.13
C VAL A 123 -21.31 -0.99 -16.54
N ALA A 124 -20.59 -2.11 -16.66
CA ALA A 124 -20.34 -2.75 -17.96
C ALA A 124 -21.63 -3.31 -18.60
N LEU A 125 -22.54 -3.86 -17.79
CA LEU A 125 -23.87 -4.32 -18.20
C LEU A 125 -24.73 -3.19 -18.74
N ALA A 126 -24.71 -2.06 -18.02
CA ALA A 126 -25.48 -0.88 -18.34
C ALA A 126 -24.73 0.09 -19.29
N ARG A 127 -23.83 -0.42 -20.12
CA ARG A 127 -23.01 0.38 -21.04
C ARG A 127 -23.86 1.37 -21.85
N ASN A 128 -23.37 2.60 -21.98
CA ASN A 128 -24.01 3.73 -22.64
C ASN A 128 -25.28 4.27 -21.97
N SER A 129 -25.68 3.76 -20.81
CA SER A 129 -26.79 4.28 -20.01
C SER A 129 -26.40 5.53 -19.23
N ILE A 130 -27.39 6.19 -18.61
CA ILE A 130 -27.17 7.30 -17.67
C ILE A 130 -26.35 6.80 -16.46
N PHE A 131 -26.62 5.59 -15.98
CA PHE A 131 -25.88 4.97 -14.88
C PHE A 131 -24.38 4.82 -15.21
N ASP A 132 -24.04 4.34 -16.42
CA ASP A 132 -22.67 4.25 -16.89
C ASP A 132 -21.99 5.63 -16.94
N ARG A 133 -22.69 6.64 -17.45
CA ARG A 133 -22.15 8.01 -17.52
C ARG A 133 -21.89 8.60 -16.13
N VAL A 134 -22.86 8.49 -15.24
CA VAL A 134 -22.73 8.99 -13.85
C VAL A 134 -21.61 8.26 -13.12
N ALA A 135 -21.56 6.93 -13.19
CA ALA A 135 -20.49 6.16 -12.58
C ALA A 135 -19.10 6.56 -13.09
N ASN A 136 -18.95 6.79 -14.40
CA ASN A 136 -17.68 7.27 -14.97
C ASN A 136 -17.34 8.69 -14.49
N VAL A 137 -18.30 9.61 -14.42
CA VAL A 137 -18.05 10.98 -13.90
C VAL A 137 -17.61 10.91 -12.45
N VAL A 138 -18.33 10.19 -11.59
CA VAL A 138 -18.00 10.04 -10.17
C VAL A 138 -16.60 9.43 -9.99
N THR A 139 -16.29 8.36 -10.71
CA THR A 139 -14.96 7.72 -10.61
C THR A 139 -13.84 8.61 -11.15
N LEU A 140 -14.06 9.33 -12.24
CA LEU A 140 -13.08 10.28 -12.76
C LEU A 140 -12.83 11.41 -11.76
N THR A 141 -13.88 11.95 -11.14
CA THR A 141 -13.75 12.97 -10.09
C THR A 141 -12.97 12.43 -8.89
N SER A 142 -13.27 11.20 -8.44
CA SER A 142 -12.56 10.58 -7.32
C SER A 142 -11.07 10.35 -7.63
N ILE A 143 -10.74 9.87 -8.83
CA ILE A 143 -9.34 9.65 -9.25
C ILE A 143 -8.57 10.97 -9.41
N SER A 144 -9.25 12.02 -9.88
CA SER A 144 -8.64 13.35 -10.07
C SER A 144 -8.47 14.13 -8.76
N SER A 145 -9.15 13.71 -7.70
CA SER A 145 -9.08 14.36 -6.38
C SER A 145 -7.93 13.76 -5.57
N PRO A 146 -7.06 14.58 -4.95
CA PRO A 146 -6.05 14.07 -4.03
C PRO A 146 -6.69 13.32 -2.84
N GLU A 147 -6.08 12.21 -2.41
CA GLU A 147 -6.61 11.36 -1.33
C GLU A 147 -6.82 12.13 -0.03
N PHE A 148 -5.86 12.98 0.34
CA PHE A 148 -5.97 13.82 1.55
C PHE A 148 -7.14 14.79 1.48
N PHE A 149 -7.47 15.30 0.30
CA PHE A 149 -8.61 16.21 0.10
C PHE A 149 -9.94 15.49 0.36
N LEU A 150 -10.09 14.26 -0.15
CA LEU A 150 -11.25 13.42 0.16
C LEU A 150 -11.34 13.13 1.66
N GLY A 151 -10.21 12.83 2.30
CA GLY A 151 -10.14 12.65 3.75
C GLY A 151 -10.65 13.87 4.53
N TYR A 152 -10.19 15.07 4.19
CA TYR A 152 -10.66 16.29 4.83
C TYR A 152 -12.15 16.57 4.60
N ILE A 153 -12.68 16.28 3.41
CA ILE A 153 -14.11 16.37 3.13
C ILE A 153 -14.92 15.42 4.04
N LEU A 154 -14.46 14.17 4.17
CA LEU A 154 -15.12 13.20 5.05
C LEU A 154 -15.06 13.63 6.52
N ILE A 155 -13.91 14.11 6.99
CA ILE A 155 -13.79 14.68 8.34
C ILE A 155 -14.78 15.83 8.53
N LEU A 156 -14.83 16.79 7.61
CA LEU A 156 -15.70 17.95 7.71
C LEU A 156 -17.18 17.55 7.81
N TYR A 157 -17.64 16.65 6.95
CA TYR A 157 -19.06 16.30 6.90
C TYR A 157 -19.44 15.25 7.94
N LEU A 158 -18.67 14.15 8.06
CA LEU A 158 -19.06 13.01 8.88
C LEU A 158 -18.54 13.08 10.33
N ALA A 159 -17.46 13.81 10.59
CA ALA A 159 -16.97 14.00 11.94
C ALA A 159 -17.43 15.34 12.53
N VAL A 160 -17.15 16.47 11.86
CA VAL A 160 -17.37 17.79 12.43
C VAL A 160 -18.84 18.22 12.37
N LYS A 161 -19.49 18.10 11.20
CA LYS A 161 -20.89 18.57 11.04
C LYS A 161 -21.91 17.61 11.63
N THR A 162 -21.73 16.30 11.46
CA THR A 162 -22.74 15.33 11.93
C THR A 162 -22.37 14.66 13.25
N GLY A 163 -21.09 14.68 13.67
CA GLY A 163 -20.64 13.96 14.86
C GLY A 163 -20.74 12.44 14.79
N MET A 164 -20.95 11.87 13.57
CA MET A 164 -21.18 10.44 13.40
C MET A 164 -19.94 9.60 13.64
N PHE A 165 -18.75 10.12 13.32
CA PHE A 165 -17.47 9.41 13.42
C PHE A 165 -16.40 10.31 14.04
N PRO A 166 -15.37 9.74 14.68
CA PRO A 166 -14.25 10.52 15.18
C PRO A 166 -13.39 11.06 14.04
N ALA A 167 -12.93 12.32 14.17
CA ALA A 167 -12.02 12.94 13.22
C ALA A 167 -10.60 12.35 13.29
N ILE A 168 -10.20 11.87 14.48
CA ILE A 168 -8.88 11.28 14.77
C ILE A 168 -9.05 9.80 15.02
N ALA A 169 -8.29 8.98 14.27
CA ALA A 169 -8.33 7.53 14.38
C ALA A 169 -7.31 7.01 15.40
N SER A 170 -7.42 7.48 16.67
CA SER A 170 -6.54 7.02 17.76
C SER A 170 -6.88 5.60 18.19
N LEU A 171 -5.85 4.76 18.27
CA LEU A 171 -5.97 3.39 18.76
C LEU A 171 -5.45 3.29 20.20
N ARG A 172 -6.09 2.44 21.01
CA ARG A 172 -5.69 2.11 22.38
C ARG A 172 -5.57 0.60 22.53
N GLU A 173 -4.71 0.15 23.40
CA GLU A 173 -4.60 -1.26 23.73
C GLU A 173 -5.91 -1.76 24.39
N GLY A 174 -6.34 -2.96 24.03
CA GLY A 174 -7.55 -3.58 24.60
C GLY A 174 -8.88 -3.06 24.02
N MET A 175 -8.86 -2.30 22.90
CA MET A 175 -10.08 -1.91 22.20
C MET A 175 -10.86 -3.14 21.71
N ASP A 176 -12.19 -3.09 21.86
CA ASP A 176 -13.08 -4.03 21.19
C ASP A 176 -13.00 -3.89 19.67
N PHE A 177 -13.19 -5.00 18.95
CA PHE A 177 -13.12 -5.03 17.50
C PHE A 177 -14.15 -4.09 16.83
N GLY A 178 -15.33 -3.96 17.40
CA GLY A 178 -16.35 -3.02 16.91
C GLY A 178 -15.92 -1.56 17.06
N GLU A 179 -15.31 -1.19 18.20
CA GLU A 179 -14.75 0.14 18.41
C GLU A 179 -13.58 0.42 17.46
N LEU A 180 -12.74 -0.58 17.23
CA LEU A 180 -11.63 -0.49 16.28
C LEU A 180 -12.14 -0.17 14.86
N LEU A 181 -13.14 -0.92 14.38
CA LEU A 181 -13.78 -0.66 13.08
C LEU A 181 -14.41 0.72 13.00
N TYR A 182 -15.11 1.14 14.06
CA TYR A 182 -15.75 2.45 14.12
C TYR A 182 -14.73 3.61 14.04
N ARG A 183 -13.64 3.52 14.80
CA ARG A 183 -12.60 4.57 14.82
C ARG A 183 -11.80 4.64 13.54
N THR A 184 -11.62 3.51 12.86
CA THR A 184 -10.87 3.42 11.60
C THR A 184 -11.76 3.55 10.37
N PHE A 185 -13.08 3.77 10.55
CA PHE A 185 -14.02 3.82 9.43
C PHE A 185 -13.71 4.95 8.44
N LEU A 186 -13.49 6.18 8.91
CA LEU A 186 -13.24 7.32 8.01
C LEU A 186 -11.94 7.17 7.20
N PRO A 187 -10.78 6.81 7.80
CA PRO A 187 -9.58 6.52 7.02
C PRO A 187 -9.80 5.35 6.05
N ALA A 188 -10.46 4.27 6.48
CA ALA A 188 -10.79 3.16 5.60
C ALA A 188 -11.70 3.60 4.43
N LEU A 189 -12.75 4.37 4.70
CA LEU A 189 -13.66 4.90 3.69
C LEU A 189 -12.94 5.79 2.66
N THR A 190 -11.97 6.60 3.11
CA THR A 190 -11.16 7.42 2.21
C THR A 190 -10.40 6.54 1.21
N LEU A 191 -9.73 5.49 1.69
CA LEU A 191 -9.02 4.53 0.85
C LEU A 191 -9.99 3.76 -0.07
N VAL A 192 -11.14 3.35 0.45
CA VAL A 192 -12.20 2.65 -0.31
C VAL A 192 -12.64 3.49 -1.51
N LEU A 193 -12.90 4.78 -1.33
CA LEU A 193 -13.37 5.67 -2.40
C LEU A 193 -12.35 5.74 -3.55
N VAL A 194 -11.07 5.93 -3.23
CA VAL A 194 -10.01 6.04 -4.22
C VAL A 194 -9.80 4.71 -4.96
N VAL A 195 -9.62 3.64 -4.21
CA VAL A 195 -9.32 2.32 -4.77
C VAL A 195 -10.50 1.77 -5.57
N THR A 196 -11.73 1.94 -5.07
CA THR A 196 -12.93 1.52 -5.78
C THR A 196 -13.05 2.20 -7.13
N ALA A 197 -12.74 3.49 -7.22
CA ALA A 197 -12.80 4.24 -8.48
C ALA A 197 -11.85 3.65 -9.55
N HIS A 198 -10.61 3.34 -9.17
CA HIS A 198 -9.63 2.70 -10.06
C HIS A 198 -10.04 1.29 -10.47
N MET A 199 -10.37 0.44 -9.50
CA MET A 199 -10.69 -0.97 -9.73
C MET A 199 -11.99 -1.13 -10.53
N MET A 200 -13.03 -0.35 -10.22
CA MET A 200 -14.31 -0.38 -10.94
C MET A 200 -14.10 -0.07 -12.42
N ARG A 201 -13.32 0.98 -12.74
CA ARG A 201 -13.05 1.38 -14.10
C ARG A 201 -12.27 0.31 -14.88
N MET A 202 -11.26 -0.30 -14.26
CA MET A 202 -10.48 -1.37 -14.88
C MET A 202 -11.31 -2.65 -15.05
N THR A 203 -12.13 -3.01 -14.06
CA THR A 203 -13.05 -4.14 -14.14
C THR A 203 -14.07 -3.93 -15.28
N ARG A 204 -14.67 -2.72 -15.34
CA ARG A 204 -15.58 -2.35 -16.44
C ARG A 204 -14.91 -2.52 -17.80
N ALA A 205 -13.70 -1.97 -17.99
CA ALA A 205 -12.97 -2.07 -19.24
C ALA A 205 -12.68 -3.54 -19.61
N THR A 206 -12.27 -4.35 -18.66
CA THR A 206 -12.01 -5.78 -18.84
C THR A 206 -13.27 -6.52 -19.32
N ILE A 207 -14.42 -6.29 -18.67
CA ILE A 207 -15.68 -6.93 -19.05
C ILE A 207 -16.11 -6.49 -20.46
N ILE A 208 -16.03 -5.19 -20.78
CA ILE A 208 -16.40 -4.68 -22.12
C ILE A 208 -15.52 -5.30 -23.20
N ASN A 209 -14.22 -5.41 -22.99
CA ASN A 209 -13.28 -6.02 -23.95
C ASN A 209 -13.60 -7.51 -24.16
N LEU A 210 -13.95 -8.24 -23.10
CA LEU A 210 -14.36 -9.63 -23.21
C LEU A 210 -15.68 -9.79 -23.95
N LEU A 211 -16.64 -8.88 -23.75
CA LEU A 211 -17.93 -8.91 -24.43
C LEU A 211 -17.82 -8.67 -25.95
N ALA A 212 -16.71 -8.12 -26.43
CA ALA A 212 -16.40 -7.95 -27.84
C ALA A 212 -15.71 -9.18 -28.47
N SER A 213 -15.49 -10.27 -27.73
CA SER A 213 -14.79 -11.45 -28.22
C SER A 213 -15.72 -12.37 -29.06
N PRO A 214 -15.17 -13.08 -30.07
CA PRO A 214 -15.97 -13.93 -30.99
C PRO A 214 -16.80 -15.02 -30.30
N TYR A 215 -16.28 -15.60 -29.19
CA TYR A 215 -17.02 -16.64 -28.46
C TYR A 215 -18.26 -16.09 -27.73
N ILE A 216 -18.24 -14.83 -27.33
CA ILE A 216 -19.39 -14.12 -26.75
C ILE A 216 -20.42 -13.81 -27.83
N GLU A 217 -19.98 -13.41 -29.03
CA GLU A 217 -20.86 -13.18 -30.17
C GLU A 217 -21.59 -14.48 -30.54
N MET A 218 -20.88 -15.59 -30.59
CA MET A 218 -21.50 -16.92 -30.84
C MET A 218 -22.52 -17.29 -29.76
N ALA A 219 -22.27 -16.96 -28.48
CA ALA A 219 -23.25 -17.21 -27.42
C ALA A 219 -24.51 -16.36 -27.57
N ARG A 220 -24.38 -15.11 -28.05
CA ARG A 220 -25.53 -14.24 -28.37
C ARG A 220 -26.32 -14.74 -29.56
N LEU A 221 -25.64 -15.16 -30.64
CA LEU A 221 -26.28 -15.73 -31.84
C LEU A 221 -27.04 -17.01 -31.50
N LYS A 222 -26.63 -17.77 -30.49
CA LYS A 222 -27.38 -18.93 -29.97
C LYS A 222 -28.58 -18.55 -29.08
N GLY A 223 -28.93 -17.28 -28.99
CA GLY A 223 -30.07 -16.79 -28.21
C GLY A 223 -29.86 -16.77 -26.69
N THR A 224 -28.62 -16.83 -26.20
CA THR A 224 -28.34 -16.75 -24.77
C THR A 224 -28.68 -15.35 -24.25
N PRO A 225 -29.50 -15.23 -23.16
CA PRO A 225 -29.86 -13.93 -22.61
C PRO A 225 -28.65 -13.16 -22.08
N PRO A 226 -28.62 -11.80 -22.14
CA PRO A 226 -27.46 -10.98 -21.86
C PRO A 226 -26.84 -11.23 -20.48
N TRP A 227 -27.65 -11.38 -19.44
CA TRP A 227 -27.15 -11.64 -18.08
C TRP A 227 -26.40 -12.98 -18.01
N LYS A 228 -26.90 -14.01 -18.72
CA LYS A 228 -26.30 -15.35 -18.75
C LYS A 228 -24.99 -15.36 -19.54
N VAL A 229 -24.91 -14.55 -20.62
CA VAL A 229 -23.67 -14.32 -21.36
C VAL A 229 -22.59 -13.77 -20.44
N ILE A 230 -22.94 -12.84 -19.57
CA ILE A 230 -21.95 -12.22 -18.66
C ILE A 230 -21.56 -13.19 -17.55
N VAL A 231 -22.51 -13.72 -16.80
CA VAL A 231 -22.23 -14.56 -15.64
C VAL A 231 -21.57 -15.88 -16.03
N LYS A 232 -22.04 -16.50 -17.14
CA LYS A 232 -21.59 -17.86 -17.52
C LYS A 232 -20.42 -17.87 -18.52
N HIS A 233 -20.27 -16.82 -19.34
CA HIS A 233 -19.27 -16.81 -20.41
C HIS A 233 -18.22 -15.71 -20.25
N ALA A 234 -18.60 -14.48 -19.86
CA ALA A 234 -17.63 -13.39 -19.72
C ALA A 234 -16.91 -13.42 -18.37
N LEU A 235 -17.63 -13.48 -17.26
CA LEU A 235 -17.08 -13.38 -15.90
C LEU A 235 -16.04 -14.46 -15.57
N PRO A 236 -16.22 -15.75 -15.93
CA PRO A 236 -15.19 -16.77 -15.68
C PRO A 236 -13.87 -16.48 -16.41
N ASN A 237 -13.92 -15.85 -17.58
CA ASN A 237 -12.72 -15.43 -18.31
C ASN A 237 -12.18 -14.05 -17.87
N ALA A 238 -12.98 -13.28 -17.15
CA ALA A 238 -12.59 -12.00 -16.58
C ALA A 238 -11.79 -12.14 -15.28
N TRP A 239 -11.90 -13.27 -14.56
CA TRP A 239 -11.28 -13.43 -13.25
C TRP A 239 -9.77 -13.22 -13.28
N ALA A 240 -9.05 -13.76 -14.26
CA ALA A 240 -7.60 -13.61 -14.35
C ALA A 240 -7.16 -12.12 -14.46
N PRO A 241 -7.68 -11.31 -15.41
CA PRO A 241 -7.38 -9.89 -15.44
C PRO A 241 -7.92 -9.12 -14.23
N ILE A 242 -9.08 -9.48 -13.65
CA ILE A 242 -9.61 -8.82 -12.45
C ILE A 242 -8.71 -9.08 -11.24
N ILE A 243 -8.25 -10.31 -11.02
CA ILE A 243 -7.32 -10.65 -9.93
C ILE A 243 -6.03 -9.83 -10.07
N ASN A 244 -5.51 -9.67 -11.28
CA ASN A 244 -4.34 -8.84 -11.51
C ASN A 244 -4.59 -7.36 -11.14
N VAL A 245 -5.74 -6.82 -11.53
CA VAL A 245 -6.16 -5.46 -11.14
C VAL A 245 -6.28 -5.33 -9.63
N VAL A 246 -6.92 -6.29 -8.96
CA VAL A 246 -7.04 -6.32 -7.50
C VAL A 246 -5.66 -6.31 -6.84
N ALA A 247 -4.78 -7.20 -7.29
CA ALA A 247 -3.46 -7.35 -6.70
C ALA A 247 -2.59 -6.08 -6.83
N LEU A 248 -2.62 -5.42 -7.99
CA LEU A 248 -1.94 -4.13 -8.20
C LEU A 248 -2.51 -3.03 -7.30
N ASN A 249 -3.83 -2.98 -7.12
CA ASN A 249 -4.46 -1.99 -6.24
C ASN A 249 -4.22 -2.28 -4.75
N LEU A 250 -4.07 -3.54 -4.35
CA LEU A 250 -3.67 -3.89 -2.99
C LEU A 250 -2.23 -3.45 -2.70
N ALA A 251 -1.31 -3.58 -3.64
CA ALA A 251 0.04 -3.03 -3.51
C ALA A 251 0.02 -1.50 -3.39
N TYR A 252 -0.82 -0.82 -4.16
CA TYR A 252 -1.02 0.62 -4.08
C TYR A 252 -1.62 1.04 -2.72
N LEU A 253 -2.57 0.28 -2.16
CA LEU A 253 -3.17 0.57 -0.86
C LEU A 253 -2.11 0.71 0.25
N ILE A 254 -1.09 -0.12 0.26
CA ILE A 254 -0.06 -0.09 1.31
C ILE A 254 0.89 1.11 1.15
N THR A 255 1.15 1.55 -0.08
CA THR A 255 2.01 2.72 -0.31
C THR A 255 1.23 4.04 -0.24
N GLY A 256 -0.03 4.06 -0.68
CA GLY A 256 -0.91 5.22 -0.65
C GLY A 256 -1.49 5.54 0.73
N VAL A 257 -1.46 4.58 1.65
CA VAL A 257 -2.02 4.73 3.01
C VAL A 257 -1.36 5.84 3.83
N VAL A 258 -0.11 6.21 3.51
CA VAL A 258 0.70 7.20 4.27
C VAL A 258 -0.03 8.53 4.44
N LEU A 259 -0.59 9.08 3.36
CA LEU A 259 -1.30 10.37 3.41
C LEU A 259 -2.57 10.28 4.26
N VAL A 260 -3.28 9.16 4.17
CA VAL A 260 -4.49 8.93 4.96
C VAL A 260 -4.17 8.76 6.45
N GLU A 261 -3.10 8.04 6.78
CA GLU A 261 -2.63 7.91 8.16
C GLU A 261 -2.28 9.26 8.78
N VAL A 262 -1.61 10.14 8.03
CA VAL A 262 -1.27 11.50 8.46
C VAL A 262 -2.53 12.34 8.68
N VAL A 263 -3.45 12.35 7.74
CA VAL A 263 -4.70 13.15 7.82
C VAL A 263 -5.56 12.78 9.01
N PHE A 264 -5.67 11.48 9.29
CA PHE A 264 -6.50 10.97 10.41
C PHE A 264 -5.72 10.73 11.69
N VAL A 265 -4.41 11.09 11.73
CA VAL A 265 -3.51 10.82 12.86
C VAL A 265 -3.58 9.35 13.28
N TYR A 266 -3.65 8.47 12.30
CA TYR A 266 -3.72 7.03 12.52
C TYR A 266 -2.32 6.47 12.84
N PRO A 267 -2.15 5.67 13.92
CA PRO A 267 -0.84 5.22 14.37
C PRO A 267 -0.27 4.09 13.50
N GLY A 268 -0.10 4.34 12.21
CA GLY A 268 0.49 3.45 11.24
C GLY A 268 1.96 3.75 10.97
N ILE A 269 2.58 2.95 10.07
CA ILE A 269 3.99 3.10 9.70
C ILE A 269 4.24 4.35 8.84
N GLY A 270 3.25 4.79 8.04
CA GLY A 270 3.35 6.01 7.24
C GLY A 270 3.35 7.25 8.11
N GLN A 271 2.48 7.34 9.14
CA GLN A 271 2.53 8.40 10.14
C GLN A 271 3.87 8.40 10.86
N ALA A 272 4.38 7.22 11.27
CA ALA A 272 5.68 7.11 11.91
C ALA A 272 6.82 7.59 11.01
N LEU A 273 6.78 7.30 9.72
CA LEU A 273 7.76 7.77 8.74
C LEU A 273 7.78 9.30 8.64
N VAL A 274 6.61 9.94 8.52
CA VAL A 274 6.50 11.41 8.44
C VAL A 274 6.99 12.07 9.72
N ASP A 275 6.63 11.54 10.88
CA ASP A 275 7.09 12.01 12.18
C ASP A 275 8.62 11.87 12.31
N ALA A 276 9.18 10.73 11.89
CA ALA A 276 10.61 10.45 11.94
C ALA A 276 11.41 11.36 11.00
N VAL A 277 10.92 11.61 9.78
CA VAL A 277 11.55 12.57 8.86
C VAL A 277 11.58 13.97 9.47
N SER A 278 10.47 14.41 10.04
CA SER A 278 10.36 15.73 10.69
C SER A 278 11.31 15.88 11.88
N LYS A 279 11.53 14.81 12.64
CA LYS A 279 12.40 14.76 13.81
C LYS A 279 13.84 14.33 13.50
N ARG A 280 14.15 14.01 12.24
CA ARG A 280 15.44 13.47 11.79
C ARG A 280 15.83 12.15 12.49
N ASP A 281 14.86 11.30 12.77
CA ASP A 281 15.07 9.98 13.37
C ASP A 281 15.42 8.96 12.28
N PHE A 282 16.67 8.97 11.87
CA PHE A 282 17.15 8.23 10.71
C PHE A 282 16.95 6.71 10.81
N PRO A 283 17.20 6.02 11.95
CA PRO A 283 16.93 4.60 12.06
C PRO A 283 15.47 4.25 11.78
N VAL A 284 14.52 5.06 12.26
CA VAL A 284 13.09 4.87 12.00
C VAL A 284 12.76 5.12 10.53
N VAL A 285 13.34 6.17 9.91
CA VAL A 285 13.15 6.47 8.48
C VAL A 285 13.66 5.31 7.63
N GLN A 286 14.88 4.83 7.88
CA GLN A 286 15.48 3.73 7.13
C GLN A 286 14.67 2.44 7.25
N ALA A 287 14.24 2.08 8.46
CA ALA A 287 13.42 0.91 8.71
C ALA A 287 12.06 1.00 8.02
N ALA A 288 11.35 2.12 8.16
CA ALA A 288 10.05 2.32 7.55
C ALA A 288 10.10 2.25 6.02
N CYS A 289 11.07 2.94 5.40
CA CYS A 289 11.25 2.91 3.95
C CYS A 289 11.59 1.49 3.44
N LEU A 290 12.46 0.76 4.15
CA LEU A 290 12.83 -0.60 3.76
C LEU A 290 11.65 -1.56 3.87
N ILE A 291 10.83 -1.44 4.92
CA ILE A 291 9.64 -2.26 5.14
C ILE A 291 8.58 -1.95 4.08
N PHE A 292 8.35 -0.68 3.74
CA PHE A 292 7.46 -0.33 2.63
C PHE A 292 7.93 -0.93 1.31
N ALA A 293 9.21 -0.81 0.99
CA ALA A 293 9.79 -1.39 -0.23
C ALA A 293 9.66 -2.92 -0.27
N ALA A 294 10.00 -3.59 0.83
CA ALA A 294 9.85 -5.04 0.95
C ALA A 294 8.39 -5.48 0.79
N THR A 295 7.47 -4.79 1.46
CA THR A 295 6.04 -5.09 1.38
C THR A 295 5.50 -4.90 -0.04
N PHE A 296 5.86 -3.81 -0.71
CA PHE A 296 5.48 -3.55 -2.09
C PHE A 296 5.99 -4.63 -3.05
N ILE A 297 7.26 -5.02 -2.92
CA ILE A 297 7.87 -6.09 -3.73
C ILE A 297 7.16 -7.43 -3.48
N LEU A 298 6.89 -7.79 -2.23
CA LEU A 298 6.22 -9.03 -1.87
C LEU A 298 4.78 -9.08 -2.40
N LEU A 299 4.05 -7.97 -2.33
CA LEU A 299 2.69 -7.91 -2.87
C LEU A 299 2.66 -8.00 -4.39
N ASN A 300 3.58 -7.31 -5.08
CA ASN A 300 3.69 -7.46 -6.54
C ASN A 300 4.07 -8.89 -6.93
N LEU A 301 4.98 -9.53 -6.18
CA LEU A 301 5.30 -10.94 -6.38
C LEU A 301 4.08 -11.84 -6.19
N ALA A 302 3.31 -11.62 -5.12
CA ALA A 302 2.07 -12.37 -4.88
C ALA A 302 1.05 -12.15 -6.01
N ALA A 303 0.96 -10.92 -6.53
CA ALA A 303 0.14 -10.57 -7.68
C ALA A 303 0.55 -11.34 -8.94
N ASP A 304 1.84 -11.36 -9.25
CA ASP A 304 2.40 -12.05 -10.41
C ASP A 304 2.16 -13.57 -10.32
N VAL A 305 2.40 -14.15 -9.14
CA VAL A 305 2.15 -15.58 -8.89
C VAL A 305 0.65 -15.89 -9.00
N GLY A 306 -0.21 -15.05 -8.43
CA GLY A 306 -1.66 -15.17 -8.55
C GLY A 306 -2.13 -15.12 -10.00
N ALA A 307 -1.59 -14.20 -10.79
CA ALA A 307 -1.90 -14.08 -12.22
C ALA A 307 -1.49 -15.33 -13.02
N ILE A 308 -0.33 -15.91 -12.71
CA ILE A 308 0.16 -17.13 -13.36
C ILE A 308 -0.71 -18.34 -12.98
N LEU A 309 -1.08 -18.47 -11.71
CA LEU A 309 -1.90 -19.58 -11.24
C LEU A 309 -3.32 -19.56 -11.82
N THR A 310 -3.87 -18.35 -12.03
CA THR A 310 -5.23 -18.17 -12.56
C THR A 310 -5.30 -18.17 -14.08
N ASN A 311 -4.19 -18.00 -14.80
CA ASN A 311 -4.17 -17.97 -16.26
C ASN A 311 -3.50 -19.23 -16.85
N PRO A 312 -4.29 -20.20 -17.39
CA PRO A 312 -3.76 -21.44 -17.98
C PRO A 312 -2.79 -21.20 -19.15
N ARG A 313 -2.94 -20.07 -19.86
CA ARG A 313 -2.08 -19.72 -21.01
C ARG A 313 -0.68 -19.30 -20.60
N LEU A 314 -0.49 -18.80 -19.39
CA LEU A 314 0.81 -18.42 -18.84
C LEU A 314 1.56 -19.62 -18.25
N ARG A 315 0.88 -20.77 -18.07
CA ARG A 315 1.48 -22.01 -17.57
C ARG A 315 2.29 -22.75 -18.62
N HIS A 316 2.05 -22.49 -19.90
CA HIS A 316 2.74 -23.10 -21.03
C HIS A 316 3.10 -22.01 -22.04
N PRO A 317 4.18 -21.21 -21.79
CA PRO A 317 4.70 -20.33 -22.82
C PRO A 317 5.18 -21.20 -23.99
N LYS A 318 4.64 -20.90 -25.21
CA LYS A 318 5.12 -21.54 -26.45
C LYS A 318 6.51 -21.02 -26.78
#